data_8dbc44ffa3a0c13e3c5aa7f32e43eab9
#
_entry.id   8dbc44ffa3a0c13e3c5aa7f32e43eab9
#
_cell.length_a   1.000
_cell.length_b   1.000
_cell.length_c   1.000
_cell.angle_alpha   90.00
_cell.angle_beta   90.00
_cell.angle_gamma   90.00
#
_symmetry.space_group_name_H-M   'P 1'
#
loop_
_entity.id
_entity.type
_entity.pdbx_description
1 polymer ?
#
loop_
_entity_poly.entity_id
_entity_poly.type
_entity_poly.pdbx_seq_one_letter_code
_entity_poly.pdbx_strand_id
1 'polypeptide(L)'
;IDEYIPGLTNEPTWPTLRAHLINLAAESGEHPLVHLQEATLGRDLSTTGDTAAVLYWRLTAFTTPDPGPLPWLPDVPARLRDDMAWGAHLTKRARLVADLASQVRDQVDREAAPPTWAAQGSHPSATLVGDITIWRAANGIDSLDPQPTGGDQLDTALNWWKQSLDRYIALATKAPHKSEVDQQRGRRRPRRHTYADLQRSYQTPRSNPPSVPGR
;
A
#
# COMPACT_ATOMS: atom_id res chain seq x y z
N ILE A 1 -13.46 -23.22 6.96
CA ILE A 1 -12.40 -22.43 7.60
C ILE A 1 -12.57 -22.44 9.10
N ASP A 2 -13.72 -22.13 9.64
CA ASP A 2 -13.98 -22.18 11.09
C ASP A 2 -13.86 -23.58 11.71
N GLU A 3 -13.98 -24.64 10.89
CA GLU A 3 -13.67 -26.00 11.30
C GLU A 3 -12.16 -26.20 11.54
N TYR A 4 -11.34 -25.41 10.87
CA TYR A 4 -9.88 -25.48 10.96
C TYR A 4 -9.32 -24.54 12.03
N ILE A 5 -9.81 -23.31 12.08
CA ILE A 5 -9.50 -22.30 13.09
C ILE A 5 -10.83 -21.72 13.60
N PRO A 6 -11.33 -22.20 14.74
CA PRO A 6 -12.63 -21.78 15.28
C PRO A 6 -12.69 -20.25 15.50
N GLY A 7 -13.73 -19.63 14.97
CA GLY A 7 -14.00 -18.20 15.15
C GLY A 7 -13.24 -17.25 14.21
N LEU A 8 -12.36 -17.78 13.34
CA LEU A 8 -11.54 -16.95 12.44
C LEU A 8 -12.38 -16.03 11.53
N THR A 9 -13.54 -16.53 11.07
CA THR A 9 -14.42 -15.77 10.17
C THR A 9 -15.13 -14.60 10.86
N ASN A 10 -15.14 -14.56 12.20
CA ASN A 10 -15.72 -13.47 12.99
C ASN A 10 -14.71 -12.39 13.38
N GLU A 11 -13.44 -12.60 13.07
CA GLU A 11 -12.38 -11.64 13.40
C GLU A 11 -12.47 -10.37 12.53
N PRO A 12 -12.16 -9.18 13.07
CA PRO A 12 -12.26 -7.91 12.34
C PRO A 12 -11.43 -7.89 11.05
N THR A 13 -10.25 -8.53 11.05
CA THR A 13 -9.32 -8.56 9.90
C THR A 13 -9.63 -9.71 8.93
N TRP A 14 -10.64 -10.55 9.20
CA TRP A 14 -10.99 -11.67 8.33
C TRP A 14 -11.26 -11.29 6.86
N PRO A 15 -12.01 -10.21 6.53
CA PRO A 15 -12.24 -9.84 5.13
C PRO A 15 -10.93 -9.60 4.37
N THR A 16 -9.96 -8.97 5.01
CA THR A 16 -8.63 -8.69 4.43
C THR A 16 -7.81 -9.97 4.24
N LEU A 17 -7.77 -10.83 5.26
CA LEU A 17 -7.11 -12.13 5.18
C LEU A 17 -7.73 -13.00 4.08
N ARG A 18 -9.06 -13.06 4.01
CA ARG A 18 -9.78 -13.82 2.97
C ARG A 18 -9.41 -13.34 1.56
N ALA A 19 -9.42 -12.03 1.33
CA ALA A 19 -9.05 -11.46 0.03
C ALA A 19 -7.61 -11.83 -0.35
N HIS A 20 -6.69 -11.76 0.60
CA HIS A 20 -5.28 -12.13 0.39
C HIS A 20 -5.11 -13.63 0.08
N LEU A 21 -5.79 -14.51 0.81
CA LEU A 21 -5.78 -15.96 0.55
C LEU A 21 -6.32 -16.30 -0.85
N ILE A 22 -7.34 -15.59 -1.32
CA ILE A 22 -7.87 -15.77 -2.67
C ILE A 22 -6.83 -15.35 -3.71
N ASN A 23 -6.13 -14.23 -3.50
CA ASN A 23 -5.07 -13.78 -4.38
C ASN A 23 -3.90 -14.77 -4.42
N LEU A 24 -3.44 -15.26 -3.26
CA LEU A 24 -2.38 -16.29 -3.19
C LEU A 24 -2.78 -17.57 -3.94
N ALA A 25 -4.02 -18.01 -3.74
CA ALA A 25 -4.54 -19.17 -4.46
C ALA A 25 -4.59 -18.94 -5.98
N ALA A 26 -4.94 -17.73 -6.43
CA ALA A 26 -4.94 -17.34 -7.82
C ALA A 26 -3.52 -17.30 -8.42
N GLU A 27 -2.52 -16.93 -7.63
CA GLU A 27 -1.11 -16.86 -8.03
C GLU A 27 -0.47 -18.27 -8.07
N SER A 28 -0.57 -19.01 -6.98
CA SER A 28 0.08 -20.31 -6.81
C SER A 28 -0.67 -21.45 -7.52
N GLY A 29 -1.99 -21.33 -7.56
CA GLY A 29 -2.90 -22.39 -7.98
C GLY A 29 -3.20 -23.43 -6.93
N GLU A 30 -2.76 -23.21 -5.74
CA GLU A 30 -3.05 -24.05 -4.60
C GLU A 30 -4.37 -23.64 -3.94
N HIS A 31 -4.96 -24.56 -3.21
CA HIS A 31 -6.19 -24.25 -2.48
C HIS A 31 -5.89 -23.26 -1.35
N PRO A 32 -6.76 -22.23 -1.08
CA PRO A 32 -6.52 -21.22 -0.04
C PRO A 32 -6.22 -21.80 1.36
N LEU A 33 -6.75 -22.98 1.68
CA LEU A 33 -6.47 -23.66 2.95
C LEU A 33 -5.02 -24.12 3.08
N VAL A 34 -4.32 -24.39 1.98
CA VAL A 34 -2.89 -24.78 2.01
C VAL A 34 -2.08 -23.61 2.55
N HIS A 35 -2.29 -22.41 2.00
CA HIS A 35 -1.62 -21.20 2.48
C HIS A 35 -1.97 -20.87 3.93
N LEU A 36 -3.24 -21.10 4.32
CA LEU A 36 -3.65 -20.91 5.71
C LEU A 36 -2.94 -21.90 6.64
N GLN A 37 -2.80 -23.17 6.22
CA GLN A 37 -2.07 -24.19 6.97
C GLN A 37 -0.60 -23.80 7.16
N GLU A 38 0.06 -23.38 6.09
CA GLU A 38 1.45 -22.91 6.14
C GLU A 38 1.62 -21.74 7.12
N ALA A 39 0.70 -20.78 7.12
CA ALA A 39 0.73 -19.64 8.02
C ALA A 39 0.53 -20.03 9.49
N THR A 40 -0.08 -21.19 9.78
CA THR A 40 -0.26 -21.69 11.14
C THR A 40 0.93 -22.49 11.65
N LEU A 41 1.80 -22.99 10.77
CA LEU A 41 2.94 -23.83 11.15
C LEU A 41 3.93 -23.04 12.03
N GLY A 42 4.28 -23.65 13.16
CA GLY A 42 5.44 -23.27 13.96
C GLY A 42 5.25 -22.19 15.02
N ARG A 43 4.06 -21.60 15.20
CA ARG A 43 3.81 -20.61 16.28
C ARG A 43 2.40 -20.67 16.82
N ASP A 44 2.29 -20.60 18.15
CA ASP A 44 1.02 -20.53 18.87
C ASP A 44 0.21 -19.27 18.47
N LEU A 45 -1.06 -19.46 18.24
CA LEU A 45 -2.03 -18.40 17.90
C LEU A 45 -2.92 -18.02 19.10
N SER A 46 -2.80 -18.77 20.21
CA SER A 46 -3.72 -18.68 21.37
C SER A 46 -3.63 -17.36 22.15
N THR A 47 -2.60 -16.54 21.91
CA THR A 47 -2.35 -15.30 22.68
C THR A 47 -2.69 -14.04 21.90
N THR A 48 -3.29 -14.15 20.72
CA THR A 48 -3.53 -13.01 19.82
C THR A 48 -4.95 -12.49 19.93
N GLY A 49 -5.12 -11.16 20.06
CA GLY A 49 -6.43 -10.52 20.10
C GLY A 49 -7.16 -10.49 18.74
N ASP A 50 -6.43 -10.66 17.62
CA ASP A 50 -6.96 -10.79 16.25
C ASP A 50 -6.09 -11.81 15.50
N THR A 51 -6.55 -13.05 15.44
CA THR A 51 -5.87 -14.17 14.78
C THR A 51 -5.77 -13.94 13.27
N ALA A 52 -6.80 -13.37 12.65
CA ALA A 52 -6.80 -13.06 11.23
C ALA A 52 -5.71 -12.03 10.86
N ALA A 53 -5.49 -11.03 11.70
CA ALA A 53 -4.44 -10.03 11.50
C ALA A 53 -3.04 -10.66 11.55
N VAL A 54 -2.80 -11.58 12.49
CA VAL A 54 -1.52 -12.29 12.61
C VAL A 54 -1.26 -13.20 11.41
N LEU A 55 -2.27 -13.94 10.97
CA LEU A 55 -2.16 -14.81 9.79
C LEU A 55 -1.93 -14.00 8.53
N TYR A 56 -2.66 -12.90 8.34
CA TYR A 56 -2.43 -11.96 7.25
C TYR A 56 -1.00 -11.44 7.23
N TRP A 57 -0.48 -11.00 8.39
CA TRP A 57 0.91 -10.52 8.49
C TRP A 57 1.93 -11.63 8.14
N ARG A 58 1.72 -12.87 8.59
CA ARG A 58 2.61 -13.99 8.26
C ARG A 58 2.61 -14.27 6.77
N LEU A 59 1.45 -14.32 6.15
CA LEU A 59 1.34 -14.56 4.71
C LEU A 59 2.00 -13.44 3.91
N THR A 60 1.79 -12.19 4.27
CA THR A 60 2.41 -11.04 3.58
C THR A 60 3.92 -10.96 3.79
N ALA A 61 4.46 -11.50 4.88
CA ALA A 61 5.91 -11.53 5.12
C ALA A 61 6.64 -12.49 4.16
N PHE A 62 5.93 -13.48 3.59
CA PHE A 62 6.51 -14.46 2.66
C PHE A 62 6.19 -14.18 1.18
N THR A 63 5.24 -13.28 0.93
CA THR A 63 4.84 -12.92 -0.44
C THR A 63 5.14 -11.45 -0.69
N THR A 64 6.03 -11.19 -1.64
CA THR A 64 6.14 -9.88 -2.28
C THR A 64 5.23 -9.91 -3.49
N PRO A 65 4.02 -9.32 -3.42
CA PRO A 65 3.21 -9.20 -4.62
C PRO A 65 3.97 -8.40 -5.67
N ASP A 66 3.91 -8.83 -6.91
CA ASP A 66 4.41 -8.04 -8.02
C ASP A 66 3.78 -6.64 -7.97
N PRO A 67 4.58 -5.57 -8.16
CA PRO A 67 4.06 -4.22 -8.12
C PRO A 67 3.01 -4.04 -9.22
N GLY A 68 1.78 -3.77 -8.79
CA GLY A 68 0.67 -3.52 -9.70
C GLY A 68 0.71 -2.12 -10.32
N PRO A 69 -0.33 -1.77 -11.09
CA PRO A 69 -0.39 -0.47 -11.78
C PRO A 69 -0.45 0.73 -10.83
N LEU A 70 -0.88 0.51 -9.60
CA LEU A 70 -0.86 1.52 -8.51
C LEU A 70 -0.27 0.89 -7.25
N PRO A 71 0.31 1.70 -6.34
CA PRO A 71 0.93 1.18 -5.12
C PRO A 71 0.00 0.36 -4.21
N TRP A 72 -1.29 0.68 -4.23
CA TRP A 72 -2.33 0.02 -3.43
C TRP A 72 -3.15 -1.00 -4.22
N LEU A 73 -2.83 -1.20 -5.49
CA LEU A 73 -3.51 -2.16 -6.35
C LEU A 73 -2.49 -3.22 -6.78
N PRO A 74 -2.63 -4.48 -6.35
CA PRO A 74 -1.74 -5.55 -6.77
C PRO A 74 -1.80 -5.77 -8.28
N ASP A 75 -0.76 -6.34 -8.86
CA ASP A 75 -0.77 -6.74 -10.27
C ASP A 75 -1.77 -7.88 -10.51
N VAL A 76 -2.09 -8.10 -11.78
CA VAL A 76 -2.95 -9.21 -12.19
C VAL A 76 -2.23 -10.53 -11.88
N PRO A 77 -2.79 -11.41 -11.04
CA PRO A 77 -2.19 -12.70 -10.74
C PRO A 77 -1.84 -13.49 -12.00
N ALA A 78 -0.70 -14.17 -12.02
CA ALA A 78 -0.18 -14.85 -13.20
C ALA A 78 -1.22 -15.79 -13.86
N ARG A 79 -1.93 -16.57 -13.04
CA ARG A 79 -2.99 -17.46 -13.55
C ARG A 79 -4.16 -16.75 -14.20
N LEU A 80 -4.56 -15.59 -13.67
CA LEU A 80 -5.60 -14.77 -14.30
C LEU A 80 -5.07 -14.07 -15.54
N ARG A 81 -3.78 -13.75 -15.58
CA ARG A 81 -3.12 -13.18 -16.77
C ARG A 81 -3.07 -14.17 -17.92
N ASP A 82 -2.88 -15.46 -17.61
CA ASP A 82 -2.82 -16.55 -18.58
C ASP A 82 -4.20 -17.16 -18.90
N ASP A 83 -5.26 -16.71 -18.24
CA ASP A 83 -6.63 -17.17 -18.48
C ASP A 83 -7.13 -16.75 -19.86
N MET A 84 -7.67 -17.70 -20.64
CA MET A 84 -8.10 -17.48 -22.02
C MET A 84 -9.27 -16.49 -22.14
N ALA A 85 -10.14 -16.40 -21.12
CA ALA A 85 -11.32 -15.54 -21.15
C ALA A 85 -11.02 -14.13 -20.57
N TRP A 86 -10.25 -14.06 -19.51
CA TRP A 86 -10.07 -12.83 -18.71
C TRP A 86 -8.69 -12.20 -18.85
N GLY A 87 -7.64 -12.97 -19.16
CA GLY A 87 -6.25 -12.52 -19.10
C GLY A 87 -5.97 -11.29 -19.94
N ALA A 88 -6.38 -11.31 -21.20
CA ALA A 88 -6.21 -10.18 -22.12
C ALA A 88 -6.96 -8.92 -21.62
N HIS A 89 -8.18 -9.08 -21.09
CA HIS A 89 -8.98 -7.99 -20.57
C HIS A 89 -8.35 -7.36 -19.31
N LEU A 90 -7.96 -8.18 -18.33
CA LEU A 90 -7.35 -7.74 -17.08
C LEU A 90 -6.02 -7.05 -17.32
N THR A 91 -5.16 -7.63 -18.15
CA THR A 91 -3.87 -7.03 -18.54
C THR A 91 -4.05 -5.68 -19.24
N LYS A 92 -5.03 -5.58 -20.15
CA LYS A 92 -5.35 -4.31 -20.80
C LYS A 92 -5.82 -3.25 -19.80
N ARG A 93 -6.64 -3.64 -18.83
CA ARG A 93 -7.11 -2.72 -17.78
C ARG A 93 -5.96 -2.28 -16.86
N ALA A 94 -5.10 -3.18 -16.44
CA ALA A 94 -3.93 -2.85 -15.61
C ALA A 94 -3.01 -1.83 -16.33
N ARG A 95 -2.72 -2.05 -17.63
CA ARG A 95 -1.97 -1.11 -18.44
C ARG A 95 -2.65 0.25 -18.53
N LEU A 96 -3.96 0.28 -18.81
CA LEU A 96 -4.71 1.53 -18.88
C LEU A 96 -4.63 2.33 -17.56
N VAL A 97 -4.73 1.66 -16.41
CA VAL A 97 -4.59 2.31 -15.10
C VAL A 97 -3.18 2.87 -14.91
N ALA A 98 -2.14 2.12 -15.29
CA ALA A 98 -0.75 2.58 -15.23
C ALA A 98 -0.51 3.81 -16.14
N ASP A 99 -1.03 3.78 -17.37
CA ASP A 99 -0.90 4.87 -18.34
C ASP A 99 -1.63 6.13 -17.85
N LEU A 100 -2.85 6.00 -17.32
CA LEU A 100 -3.59 7.12 -16.74
C LEU A 100 -2.87 7.71 -15.53
N ALA A 101 -2.33 6.88 -14.65
CA ALA A 101 -1.54 7.34 -13.52
C ALA A 101 -0.28 8.10 -13.95
N SER A 102 0.39 7.64 -15.01
CA SER A 102 1.53 8.36 -15.59
C SER A 102 1.11 9.72 -16.15
N GLN A 103 0.01 9.78 -16.90
CA GLN A 103 -0.50 11.04 -17.46
C GLN A 103 -0.84 12.05 -16.36
N VAL A 104 -1.45 11.60 -15.24
CA VAL A 104 -1.75 12.49 -14.10
C VAL A 104 -0.45 13.03 -13.49
N ARG A 105 0.58 12.21 -13.31
CA ARG A 105 1.88 12.69 -12.81
C ARG A 105 2.52 13.71 -13.73
N ASP A 106 2.53 13.43 -15.03
CA ASP A 106 3.07 14.33 -16.05
C ASP A 106 2.29 15.67 -16.12
N GLN A 107 1.00 15.64 -15.85
CA GLN A 107 0.18 16.85 -15.79
C GLN A 107 0.50 17.67 -14.54
N VAL A 108 0.61 17.06 -13.38
CA VAL A 108 1.01 17.71 -12.12
C VAL A 108 2.39 18.35 -12.25
N ASP A 109 3.34 17.65 -12.87
CA ASP A 109 4.71 18.18 -13.10
C ASP A 109 4.70 19.43 -14.00
N ARG A 110 3.74 19.52 -14.94
CA ARG A 110 3.60 20.67 -15.85
C ARG A 110 2.87 21.86 -15.24
N GLU A 111 1.86 21.59 -14.40
CA GLU A 111 0.98 22.64 -13.88
C GLU A 111 1.61 23.47 -12.77
N ALA A 112 2.60 22.98 -12.05
CA ALA A 112 3.37 23.64 -10.99
C ALA A 112 2.52 24.42 -9.93
N ALA A 113 1.19 24.39 -10.03
CA ALA A 113 0.28 25.06 -9.12
C ALA A 113 0.10 24.24 -7.84
N PRO A 114 0.15 24.86 -6.66
CA PRO A 114 -0.12 24.15 -5.42
C PRO A 114 -1.59 23.67 -5.41
N PRO A 115 -1.84 22.41 -5.03
CA PRO A 115 -3.19 21.89 -4.96
C PRO A 115 -4.01 22.60 -3.88
N THR A 116 -5.32 22.66 -4.05
CA THR A 116 -6.26 23.33 -3.13
C THR A 116 -6.23 22.78 -1.70
N TRP A 117 -5.87 21.53 -1.55
CA TRP A 117 -5.73 20.86 -0.24
C TRP A 117 -4.37 21.14 0.45
N ALA A 118 -3.39 21.72 -0.26
CA ALA A 118 -2.11 22.04 0.36
C ALA A 118 -2.27 23.24 1.30
N ALA A 119 -1.76 23.11 2.52
CA ALA A 119 -1.76 24.22 3.46
C ALA A 119 -0.95 25.41 2.90
N GLN A 120 -1.40 26.62 3.18
CA GLN A 120 -0.68 27.84 2.77
C GLN A 120 0.76 27.79 3.27
N GLY A 121 1.70 28.00 2.35
CA GLY A 121 3.14 27.94 2.65
C GLY A 121 3.76 26.55 2.65
N SER A 122 2.99 25.47 2.38
CA SER A 122 3.54 24.15 2.15
C SER A 122 3.89 23.97 0.67
N HIS A 123 5.04 23.34 0.40
CA HIS A 123 5.49 23.01 -0.95
C HIS A 123 5.68 21.48 -1.07
N PRO A 124 4.60 20.71 -1.17
CA PRO A 124 4.73 19.27 -1.37
C PRO A 124 5.45 18.99 -2.69
N SER A 125 6.24 17.93 -2.73
CA SER A 125 6.90 17.54 -3.98
C SER A 125 5.87 17.19 -5.06
N ALA A 126 6.18 17.47 -6.34
CA ALA A 126 5.30 17.12 -7.45
C ALA A 126 4.93 15.62 -7.45
N THR A 127 5.86 14.76 -7.06
CA THR A 127 5.59 13.31 -6.87
C THR A 127 4.49 13.06 -5.86
N LEU A 128 4.54 13.70 -4.68
CA LEU A 128 3.50 13.55 -3.64
C LEU A 128 2.16 14.10 -4.12
N VAL A 129 2.17 15.25 -4.80
CA VAL A 129 0.94 15.83 -5.39
C VAL A 129 0.33 14.87 -6.40
N GLY A 130 1.14 14.30 -7.30
CA GLY A 130 0.71 13.33 -8.29
C GLY A 130 0.09 12.09 -7.64
N ASP A 131 0.73 11.54 -6.63
CA ASP A 131 0.23 10.35 -5.92
C ASP A 131 -1.08 10.61 -5.19
N ILE A 132 -1.23 11.78 -4.54
CA ILE A 132 -2.49 12.18 -3.91
C ILE A 132 -3.58 12.42 -4.96
N THR A 133 -3.24 13.03 -6.09
CA THR A 133 -4.20 13.27 -7.17
C THR A 133 -4.73 11.95 -7.74
N ILE A 134 -3.85 10.97 -7.95
CA ILE A 134 -4.24 9.63 -8.39
C ILE A 134 -5.09 8.94 -7.32
N TRP A 135 -4.70 9.03 -6.03
CA TRP A 135 -5.47 8.49 -4.92
C TRP A 135 -6.89 9.07 -4.88
N ARG A 136 -7.03 10.39 -4.98
CA ARG A 136 -8.32 11.08 -4.99
C ARG A 136 -9.20 10.61 -6.14
N ALA A 137 -8.65 10.55 -7.36
CA ALA A 137 -9.37 10.07 -8.53
C ALA A 137 -9.81 8.61 -8.39
N ALA A 138 -8.94 7.74 -7.89
CA ALA A 138 -9.22 6.31 -7.70
C ALA A 138 -10.32 6.03 -6.65
N ASN A 139 -10.40 6.89 -5.62
CA ASN A 139 -11.35 6.74 -4.52
C ASN A 139 -12.58 7.67 -4.63
N GLY A 140 -12.75 8.36 -5.77
CA GLY A 140 -13.89 9.24 -6.01
C GLY A 140 -13.99 10.42 -5.03
N ILE A 141 -12.85 10.92 -4.53
CA ILE A 141 -12.81 12.03 -3.58
C ILE A 141 -13.08 13.34 -4.35
N ASP A 142 -14.09 14.09 -3.90
CA ASP A 142 -14.47 15.35 -4.52
C ASP A 142 -13.30 16.34 -4.56
N SER A 143 -13.18 17.07 -5.66
CA SER A 143 -12.15 18.10 -5.84
C SER A 143 -12.23 19.22 -4.80
N LEU A 144 -13.42 19.47 -4.25
CA LEU A 144 -13.67 20.48 -3.21
C LEU A 144 -13.44 19.96 -1.80
N ASP A 145 -13.23 18.65 -1.60
CA ASP A 145 -12.92 18.10 -0.29
C ASP A 145 -11.57 18.66 0.20
N PRO A 146 -11.52 19.37 1.34
CA PRO A 146 -10.31 19.95 1.88
C PRO A 146 -9.34 18.90 2.44
N GLN A 147 -9.80 17.66 2.68
CA GLN A 147 -8.95 16.59 3.15
C GLN A 147 -8.13 16.01 1.99
N PRO A 148 -6.79 16.03 2.06
CA PRO A 148 -5.96 15.57 0.95
C PRO A 148 -6.28 14.15 0.50
N THR A 149 -6.51 13.25 1.45
CA THR A 149 -6.75 11.82 1.22
C THR A 149 -8.22 11.40 1.42
N GLY A 150 -9.10 12.36 1.71
CA GLY A 150 -10.52 12.12 2.01
C GLY A 150 -10.75 11.40 3.34
N GLY A 151 -11.98 10.94 3.56
CA GLY A 151 -12.42 10.21 4.76
C GLY A 151 -11.79 8.82 4.88
N ASP A 152 -12.08 8.16 6.01
CA ASP A 152 -11.58 6.81 6.28
C ASP A 152 -12.13 5.79 5.27
N GLN A 153 -11.29 4.84 4.90
CA GLN A 153 -11.62 3.78 3.97
C GLN A 153 -12.16 2.56 4.73
N LEU A 154 -13.19 1.92 4.18
CA LEU A 154 -13.75 0.70 4.77
C LEU A 154 -12.81 -0.50 4.61
N ASP A 155 -12.02 -0.53 3.56
CA ASP A 155 -11.02 -1.56 3.32
C ASP A 155 -9.76 -1.28 4.14
N THR A 156 -9.30 -2.28 4.90
CA THR A 156 -8.15 -2.15 5.80
C THR A 156 -6.85 -1.84 5.04
N ALA A 157 -6.65 -2.43 3.86
CA ALA A 157 -5.45 -2.21 3.05
C ALA A 157 -5.45 -0.78 2.47
N LEU A 158 -6.60 -0.33 1.96
CA LEU A 158 -6.75 1.05 1.49
C LEU A 158 -6.58 2.06 2.63
N ASN A 159 -7.14 1.77 3.82
CA ASN A 159 -6.99 2.64 4.98
C ASN A 159 -5.53 2.74 5.44
N TRP A 160 -4.76 1.64 5.37
CA TRP A 160 -3.33 1.66 5.63
C TRP A 160 -2.57 2.55 4.63
N TRP A 161 -2.91 2.46 3.34
CA TRP A 161 -2.32 3.32 2.30
C TRP A 161 -2.67 4.78 2.51
N LYS A 162 -3.94 5.08 2.84
CA LYS A 162 -4.37 6.42 3.22
C LYS A 162 -3.52 7.00 4.35
N GLN A 163 -3.38 6.27 5.46
CA GLN A 163 -2.56 6.68 6.60
C GLN A 163 -1.08 6.89 6.24
N SER A 164 -0.57 6.14 5.27
CA SER A 164 0.78 6.32 4.78
C SER A 164 0.91 7.64 4.00
N LEU A 165 -0.03 7.95 3.12
CA LEU A 165 -0.08 9.24 2.42
C LEU A 165 -0.22 10.41 3.39
N ASP A 166 -1.10 10.32 4.40
CA ASP A 166 -1.28 11.34 5.43
C ASP A 166 0.03 11.62 6.19
N ARG A 167 0.80 10.58 6.51
CA ARG A 167 2.14 10.73 7.13
C ARG A 167 3.11 11.48 6.23
N TYR A 168 3.12 11.21 4.92
CA TYR A 168 3.98 11.93 3.97
C TYR A 168 3.60 13.39 3.85
N ILE A 169 2.31 13.70 3.82
CA ILE A 169 1.82 15.07 3.84
C ILE A 169 2.30 15.78 5.11
N ALA A 170 2.13 15.16 6.28
CA ALA A 170 2.56 15.72 7.55
C ALA A 170 4.08 15.96 7.63
N LEU A 171 4.88 15.10 7.01
CA LEU A 171 6.34 15.28 6.91
C LEU A 171 6.70 16.42 5.94
N ALA A 172 6.03 16.49 4.79
CA ALA A 172 6.26 17.55 3.81
C ALA A 172 5.89 18.93 4.33
N THR A 173 4.85 19.03 5.18
CA THR A 173 4.44 20.30 5.81
C THR A 173 5.34 20.72 6.97
N LYS A 174 6.02 19.78 7.63
CA LYS A 174 6.94 20.06 8.74
C LYS A 174 8.37 20.37 8.31
N ALA A 175 8.76 20.04 7.08
CA ALA A 175 10.10 20.30 6.59
C ALA A 175 10.30 21.83 6.45
N PRO A 176 11.26 22.45 7.15
CA PRO A 176 11.56 23.87 6.96
C PRO A 176 12.01 24.06 5.51
N HIS A 177 11.52 25.12 4.88
CA HIS A 177 11.95 25.56 3.56
C HIS A 177 13.49 25.71 3.56
N LYS A 178 14.20 24.78 2.95
CA LYS A 178 15.63 24.95 2.71
C LYS A 178 15.77 26.06 1.69
N SER A 179 16.17 27.23 2.17
CA SER A 179 16.49 28.39 1.34
C SER A 179 17.44 27.96 0.21
N GLU A 180 17.25 28.59 -0.96
CA GLU A 180 18.03 28.37 -2.19
C GLU A 180 19.57 28.44 -2.04
N VAL A 181 20.06 28.91 -0.91
CA VAL A 181 21.49 29.03 -0.60
C VAL A 181 22.21 27.67 -0.46
N ASP A 182 21.50 26.59 -0.15
CA ASP A 182 22.09 25.26 0.00
C ASP A 182 22.08 24.42 -1.31
N GLN A 183 21.39 24.87 -2.36
CA GLN A 183 21.34 24.18 -3.65
C GLN A 183 22.65 24.28 -4.45
N GLN A 184 23.53 25.20 -4.11
CA GLN A 184 24.83 25.37 -4.82
C GLN A 184 25.98 24.53 -4.23
N ARG A 185 25.82 23.93 -3.06
CA ARG A 185 26.93 23.21 -2.35
C ARG A 185 26.93 21.69 -2.42
N GLY A 186 26.07 21.02 -3.15
CA GLY A 186 26.10 19.57 -3.11
C GLY A 186 25.37 18.86 -4.22
N ARG A 187 26.00 18.70 -5.40
CA ARG A 187 25.62 17.72 -6.42
C ARG A 187 25.82 16.28 -5.92
N ARG A 188 25.16 15.90 -4.82
CA ARG A 188 24.81 14.50 -4.54
C ARG A 188 23.30 14.40 -4.74
N ARG A 189 22.90 13.75 -5.83
CA ARG A 189 21.48 13.43 -6.09
C ARG A 189 20.90 12.76 -4.85
N PRO A 190 19.85 13.33 -4.21
CA PRO A 190 19.12 12.59 -3.19
C PRO A 190 18.55 11.34 -3.87
N ARG A 191 18.75 10.18 -3.27
CA ARG A 191 18.04 8.96 -3.69
C ARG A 191 16.54 9.30 -3.65
N ARG A 192 15.90 9.27 -4.79
CA ARG A 192 14.45 9.37 -4.89
C ARG A 192 13.90 8.14 -4.17
N HIS A 193 13.31 8.33 -3.00
CA HIS A 193 12.51 7.30 -2.37
C HIS A 193 11.27 7.10 -3.24
N THR A 194 11.29 6.04 -4.02
CA THR A 194 10.14 5.61 -4.80
C THR A 194 9.21 4.82 -3.90
N TYR A 195 7.94 4.65 -4.30
CA TYR A 195 7.01 3.74 -3.62
C TYR A 195 7.59 2.32 -3.45
N ALA A 196 8.43 1.86 -4.37
CA ALA A 196 9.19 0.60 -4.24
C ALA A 196 10.15 0.61 -3.04
N ASP A 197 10.74 1.76 -2.69
CA ASP A 197 11.58 1.88 -1.49
C ASP A 197 10.73 1.87 -0.23
N LEU A 198 9.49 2.34 -0.32
CA LEU A 198 8.50 2.26 0.74
C LEU A 198 8.05 0.84 0.99
N GLN A 199 7.67 0.11 -0.03
CA GLN A 199 7.35 -1.31 0.08
C GLN A 199 8.52 -2.09 0.72
N ARG A 200 9.77 -1.82 0.31
CA ARG A 200 10.96 -2.43 0.91
C ARG A 200 11.19 -2.05 2.37
N SER A 201 10.95 -0.82 2.77
CA SER A 201 11.16 -0.39 4.16
C SER A 201 10.14 -0.98 5.14
N TYR A 202 8.99 -1.42 4.64
CA TYR A 202 7.98 -2.13 5.44
C TYR A 202 8.14 -3.66 5.40
N GLN A 203 8.88 -4.19 4.44
CA GLN A 203 9.19 -5.61 4.31
C GLN A 203 10.41 -6.04 5.15
N THR A 204 11.23 -5.12 5.64
CA THR A 204 12.30 -5.44 6.59
C THR A 204 11.68 -5.65 7.98
N PRO A 205 11.65 -6.88 8.52
CA PRO A 205 11.22 -7.12 9.88
C PRO A 205 12.13 -6.31 10.79
N ARG A 206 11.56 -5.45 11.64
CA ARG A 206 12.29 -4.88 12.78
C ARG A 206 12.66 -6.05 13.71
N SER A 207 13.82 -6.64 13.48
CA SER A 207 14.45 -7.58 14.37
C SER A 207 14.96 -6.82 15.59
N ASN A 208 14.07 -6.50 16.53
CA ASN A 208 14.41 -6.29 17.92
C ASN A 208 13.14 -6.43 18.77
N PRO A 209 12.94 -7.58 19.43
CA PRO A 209 12.03 -7.63 20.56
C PRO A 209 12.67 -6.81 21.70
N PRO A 210 11.87 -6.08 22.50
CA PRO A 210 12.37 -5.39 23.66
C PRO A 210 12.98 -6.43 24.61
N SER A 211 14.24 -6.22 25.00
CA SER A 211 14.91 -6.98 26.04
C SER A 211 14.13 -6.81 27.34
N VAL A 212 13.56 -7.88 27.84
CA VAL A 212 12.96 -7.93 29.17
C VAL A 212 14.14 -7.91 30.16
N PRO A 213 14.24 -6.94 31.08
CA PRO A 213 15.23 -7.01 32.16
C PRO A 213 14.85 -8.14 33.08
N GLY A 214 15.77 -9.12 33.19
CA GLY A 214 15.66 -10.22 34.13
C GLY A 214 15.69 -9.72 35.58
N ARG A 215 14.86 -10.35 36.39
CA ARG A 215 15.04 -10.50 37.82
C ARG A 215 15.53 -11.90 38.11
#